data_551ed72753d72a5115e0dc4f84a78f84
#
_entry.id   551ed72753d72a5115e0dc4f84a78f84
#
_cell.length_a   1.000
_cell.length_b   1.000
_cell.length_c   1.000
_cell.angle_alpha   90.00
_cell.angle_beta   90.00
_cell.angle_gamma   90.00
#
_symmetry.space_group_name_H-M   'P 1'
#
loop_
_entity.id
_entity.type
_entity.pdbx_description
1 polymer ?
#
loop_
_entity_poly.entity_id
_entity_poly.type
_entity_poly.pdbx_seq_one_letter_code
_entity_poly.pdbx_strand_id
1 'polypeptide(L)'
;MFKRFTVEEHVSSTSQIKNSVQRSIVNQISEQYPLLVDVIEQILPKKSMLIAKAQDNIQLVVVNNEVIFYNQMNGPFFPTLRLLHKYPTMMPKMQCDKGAVRFVLGGANIMAPGFTSAGGFVAESICVDTPVAIYAEGKQHAMAVGLTKMSRSDIFSVNKGIAVETVHYLMDGLWQTTSVQ
;
A
#
# COMPACT_ATOMS: atom_id res chain seq x y z
N MET A 1 -9.62 -2.76 -2.76
CA MET A 1 -9.69 -1.39 -3.33
C MET A 1 -9.55 -1.42 -4.86
N PHE A 2 -8.50 -1.96 -5.46
CA PHE A 2 -8.20 -1.85 -6.89
C PHE A 2 -8.53 -3.09 -7.75
N LYS A 3 -9.40 -3.99 -7.32
CA LYS A 3 -9.67 -5.27 -8.01
C LYS A 3 -10.07 -5.14 -9.49
N ARG A 4 -10.87 -4.12 -9.82
CA ARG A 4 -11.35 -3.83 -11.18
C ARG A 4 -11.01 -2.40 -11.61
N PHE A 5 -9.96 -1.82 -11.04
CA PHE A 5 -9.59 -0.45 -11.33
C PHE A 5 -9.05 -0.32 -12.76
N THR A 6 -9.54 0.68 -13.48
CA THR A 6 -9.00 1.17 -14.76
C THR A 6 -8.97 2.69 -14.71
N VAL A 7 -8.05 3.32 -15.42
CA VAL A 7 -7.93 4.78 -15.44
C VAL A 7 -9.16 5.40 -16.12
N GLU A 8 -9.58 4.84 -17.24
CA GLU A 8 -10.66 5.38 -18.07
C GLU A 8 -12.00 5.42 -17.34
N GLU A 9 -12.29 4.41 -16.52
CA GLU A 9 -13.58 4.30 -15.85
C GLU A 9 -13.59 4.95 -14.46
N HIS A 10 -12.45 4.98 -13.77
CA HIS A 10 -12.41 5.31 -12.35
C HIS A 10 -11.74 6.64 -12.03
N VAL A 11 -10.86 7.15 -12.89
CA VAL A 11 -10.22 8.46 -12.68
C VAL A 11 -11.11 9.57 -13.24
N SER A 12 -11.56 10.46 -12.37
CA SER A 12 -12.46 11.57 -12.75
C SER A 12 -11.72 12.83 -13.18
N SER A 13 -10.53 13.07 -12.65
CA SER A 13 -9.73 14.26 -12.99
C SER A 13 -8.27 14.07 -12.61
N THR A 14 -7.39 14.68 -13.37
CA THR A 14 -5.96 14.80 -13.06
C THR A 14 -5.60 16.28 -13.08
N SER A 15 -4.93 16.78 -12.05
CA SER A 15 -4.61 18.19 -11.92
C SER A 15 -3.25 18.42 -11.25
N GLN A 16 -2.63 19.53 -11.64
CA GLN A 16 -1.50 20.05 -10.88
C GLN A 16 -1.97 20.60 -9.54
N ILE A 17 -1.14 20.44 -8.52
CA ILE A 17 -1.44 20.93 -7.17
C ILE A 17 -0.58 22.13 -6.81
N LYS A 18 -1.12 22.97 -5.93
CA LYS A 18 -0.39 24.11 -5.37
C LYS A 18 0.82 23.61 -4.56
N ASN A 19 1.90 24.37 -4.56
CA ASN A 19 3.12 24.03 -3.83
C ASN A 19 2.88 23.75 -2.32
N SER A 20 1.92 24.44 -1.70
CA SER A 20 1.56 24.19 -0.30
C SER A 20 0.95 22.81 -0.08
N VAL A 21 0.07 22.37 -0.98
CA VAL A 21 -0.54 21.01 -0.93
C VAL A 21 0.51 19.95 -1.19
N GLN A 22 1.38 20.18 -2.18
CA GLN A 22 2.49 19.28 -2.47
C GLN A 22 3.40 19.08 -1.26
N ARG A 23 3.80 20.17 -0.58
CA ARG A 23 4.61 20.10 0.64
C ARG A 23 3.90 19.32 1.74
N SER A 24 2.60 19.54 1.92
CA SER A 24 1.80 18.79 2.91
C SER A 24 1.81 17.29 2.64
N ILE A 25 1.62 16.87 1.39
CA ILE A 25 1.65 15.45 0.99
C ILE A 25 3.05 14.86 1.23
N VAL A 26 4.12 15.53 0.80
CA VAL A 26 5.49 15.08 1.00
C VAL A 26 5.82 14.94 2.49
N ASN A 27 5.41 15.91 3.32
CA ASN A 27 5.61 15.84 4.76
C ASN A 27 4.89 14.65 5.40
N GLN A 28 3.61 14.45 5.07
CA GLN A 28 2.83 13.30 5.58
C GLN A 28 3.46 11.97 5.18
N ILE A 29 3.89 11.82 3.93
CA ILE A 29 4.58 10.60 3.45
C ILE A 29 5.91 10.42 4.16
N SER A 30 6.70 11.48 4.39
CA SER A 30 7.98 11.43 5.09
C SER A 30 7.82 11.06 6.57
N GLU A 31 6.80 11.57 7.23
CA GLU A 31 6.45 11.20 8.62
C GLU A 31 6.00 9.75 8.71
N GLN A 32 5.22 9.29 7.75
CA GLN A 32 4.69 7.93 7.71
C GLN A 32 5.77 6.89 7.33
N TYR A 33 6.71 7.28 6.47
CA TYR A 33 7.80 6.43 5.96
C TYR A 33 9.17 7.09 6.17
N PRO A 34 9.68 7.16 7.42
CA PRO A 34 10.92 7.88 7.73
C PRO A 34 12.16 7.36 6.98
N LEU A 35 12.16 6.08 6.60
CA LEU A 35 13.27 5.46 5.84
C LEU A 35 13.36 5.95 4.39
N LEU A 36 12.38 6.70 3.90
CA LEU A 36 12.41 7.33 2.57
C LEU A 36 12.99 8.74 2.57
N VAL A 37 13.31 9.33 3.74
CA VAL A 37 13.69 10.75 3.86
C VAL A 37 14.82 11.15 2.92
N ASP A 38 15.85 10.32 2.76
CA ASP A 38 17.01 10.61 1.91
C ASP A 38 16.72 10.53 0.40
N VAL A 39 15.63 9.85 0.02
CA VAL A 39 15.26 9.64 -1.39
C VAL A 39 13.91 10.25 -1.75
N ILE A 40 13.23 10.88 -0.81
CA ILE A 40 11.86 11.38 -1.00
C ILE A 40 11.76 12.44 -2.11
N GLU A 41 12.76 13.30 -2.27
CA GLU A 41 12.79 14.30 -3.34
C GLU A 41 13.01 13.69 -4.73
N GLN A 42 13.63 12.50 -4.81
CA GLN A 42 13.76 11.74 -6.06
C GLN A 42 12.45 11.02 -6.41
N ILE A 43 11.75 10.51 -5.39
CA ILE A 43 10.45 9.82 -5.56
C ILE A 43 9.34 10.83 -5.88
N LEU A 44 9.33 11.97 -5.20
CA LEU A 44 8.31 13.02 -5.30
C LEU A 44 8.92 14.38 -5.65
N PRO A 45 9.42 14.56 -6.88
CA PRO A 45 10.05 15.81 -7.30
C PRO A 45 9.04 16.96 -7.43
N LYS A 46 9.46 18.15 -7.01
CA LYS A 46 8.60 19.36 -6.88
C LYS A 46 7.85 19.79 -8.15
N LYS A 47 8.37 19.49 -9.33
CA LYS A 47 7.81 20.02 -10.59
C LYS A 47 6.93 19.05 -11.38
N SER A 48 6.89 17.78 -11.03
CA SER A 48 6.21 16.74 -11.82
C SER A 48 5.13 15.98 -11.07
N MET A 49 4.73 16.46 -9.89
CA MET A 49 3.69 15.83 -9.11
C MET A 49 2.30 16.31 -9.54
N LEU A 50 1.45 15.35 -9.88
CA LEU A 50 0.02 15.54 -10.16
C LEU A 50 -0.79 14.77 -9.13
N ILE A 51 -2.04 15.20 -8.96
CA ILE A 51 -3.05 14.43 -8.22
C ILE A 51 -4.14 14.01 -9.18
N ALA A 52 -4.39 12.71 -9.23
CA ALA A 52 -5.55 12.15 -9.89
C ALA A 52 -6.59 11.78 -8.82
N LYS A 53 -7.83 12.21 -9.04
CA LYS A 53 -8.97 11.84 -8.19
C LYS A 53 -9.69 10.68 -8.82
N ALA A 54 -9.91 9.64 -8.04
CA ALA A 54 -10.64 8.45 -8.48
C ALA A 54 -11.92 8.25 -7.65
N GLN A 55 -12.74 7.32 -8.09
CA GLN A 55 -13.97 6.93 -7.37
C GLN A 55 -13.66 6.54 -5.93
N ASP A 56 -14.69 6.48 -5.08
CA ASP A 56 -14.60 6.12 -3.66
C ASP A 56 -13.65 7.02 -2.83
N ASN A 57 -13.50 8.30 -3.24
CA ASN A 57 -12.60 9.27 -2.61
C ASN A 57 -11.13 8.81 -2.57
N ILE A 58 -10.71 8.05 -3.57
CA ILE A 58 -9.31 7.67 -3.75
C ILE A 58 -8.55 8.82 -4.41
N GLN A 59 -7.42 9.17 -3.84
CA GLN A 59 -6.47 10.13 -4.36
C GLN A 59 -5.19 9.40 -4.78
N LEU A 60 -4.77 9.60 -6.01
CA LEU A 60 -3.55 9.03 -6.58
C LEU A 60 -2.49 10.12 -6.70
N VAL A 61 -1.32 9.90 -6.14
CA VAL A 61 -0.14 10.75 -6.33
C VAL A 61 0.62 10.25 -7.54
N VAL A 62 0.67 11.06 -8.58
CA VAL A 62 1.22 10.70 -9.89
C VAL A 62 2.50 11.50 -10.14
N VAL A 63 3.55 10.83 -10.56
CA VAL A 63 4.84 11.43 -10.96
C VAL A 63 5.27 10.81 -12.28
N ASN A 64 5.61 11.64 -13.25
CA ASN A 64 6.01 11.19 -14.60
C ASN A 64 5.01 10.19 -15.20
N ASN A 65 3.73 10.47 -15.02
CA ASN A 65 2.60 9.67 -15.51
C ASN A 65 2.38 8.31 -14.81
N GLU A 66 3.18 7.97 -13.80
CA GLU A 66 3.03 6.75 -13.00
C GLU A 66 2.43 7.07 -11.62
N VAL A 67 1.54 6.21 -11.12
CA VAL A 67 1.05 6.28 -9.74
C VAL A 67 2.15 5.80 -8.80
N ILE A 68 2.50 6.63 -7.83
CA ILE A 68 3.57 6.35 -6.85
C ILE A 68 3.00 6.03 -5.48
N PHE A 69 2.08 6.88 -5.00
CA PHE A 69 1.33 6.68 -3.75
C PHE A 69 -0.16 6.87 -4.00
N TYR A 70 -0.95 6.38 -3.09
CA TYR A 70 -2.39 6.62 -3.06
C TYR A 70 -2.89 6.64 -1.62
N ASN A 71 -4.01 7.31 -1.38
CA ASN A 71 -4.77 7.23 -0.14
C ASN A 71 -6.27 7.23 -0.43
N GLN A 72 -7.07 6.95 0.57
CA GLN A 72 -8.52 7.00 0.51
C GLN A 72 -9.06 7.83 1.68
N MET A 73 -10.01 8.74 1.42
CA MET A 73 -10.71 9.54 2.45
C MET A 73 -9.75 10.24 3.44
N ASN A 74 -8.65 10.79 2.96
CA ASN A 74 -7.58 11.39 3.78
C ASN A 74 -6.95 10.44 4.81
N GLY A 75 -7.05 9.13 4.59
CA GLY A 75 -6.35 8.11 5.36
C GLY A 75 -4.86 8.07 5.07
N PRO A 76 -4.15 7.06 5.58
CA PRO A 76 -2.72 6.93 5.35
C PRO A 76 -2.39 6.78 3.86
N PHE A 77 -1.22 7.26 3.46
CA PHE A 77 -0.69 7.02 2.12
C PHE A 77 -0.13 5.59 2.04
N PHE A 78 -0.45 4.93 0.94
CA PHE A 78 0.10 3.62 0.60
C PHE A 78 0.98 3.74 -0.63
N PRO A 79 2.14 3.08 -0.67
CA PRO A 79 2.94 2.99 -1.89
C PRO A 79 2.29 2.02 -2.88
N THR A 80 2.54 2.21 -4.17
CA THR A 80 2.31 1.14 -5.14
C THR A 80 3.29 0.00 -4.90
N LEU A 81 2.95 -1.22 -5.31
CA LEU A 81 3.86 -2.36 -5.23
C LEU A 81 5.15 -2.14 -6.05
N ARG A 82 5.08 -1.40 -7.14
CA ARG A 82 6.27 -1.04 -7.93
C ARG A 82 7.26 -0.19 -7.11
N LEU A 83 6.75 0.79 -6.36
CA LEU A 83 7.58 1.58 -5.46
C LEU A 83 8.11 0.73 -4.30
N LEU A 84 7.24 -0.07 -3.68
CA LEU A 84 7.62 -0.95 -2.58
C LEU A 84 8.70 -1.96 -2.97
N HIS A 85 8.66 -2.48 -4.20
CA HIS A 85 9.72 -3.36 -4.71
C HIS A 85 11.08 -2.67 -4.85
N LYS A 86 11.08 -1.35 -5.14
CA LYS A 86 12.33 -0.55 -5.19
C LYS A 86 12.86 -0.23 -3.79
N TYR A 87 11.98 -0.02 -2.81
CA TYR A 87 12.30 0.37 -1.44
C TYR A 87 11.63 -0.60 -0.43
N PRO A 88 12.04 -1.87 -0.39
CA PRO A 88 11.32 -2.91 0.35
C PRO A 88 11.34 -2.73 1.88
N THR A 89 12.25 -1.92 2.40
CA THR A 89 12.36 -1.64 3.84
C THR A 89 11.51 -0.46 4.30
N MET A 90 10.81 0.22 3.39
CA MET A 90 10.08 1.44 3.71
C MET A 90 8.93 1.24 4.70
N MET A 91 8.38 0.06 4.81
CA MET A 91 7.25 -0.25 5.68
C MET A 91 7.41 -1.61 6.36
N PRO A 92 6.71 -1.83 7.51
CA PRO A 92 6.80 -3.09 8.24
C PRO A 92 6.39 -4.29 7.39
N LYS A 93 7.10 -5.40 7.58
CA LYS A 93 6.87 -6.65 6.86
C LYS A 93 5.93 -7.58 7.64
N MET A 94 4.96 -8.13 6.95
CA MET A 94 4.20 -9.30 7.37
C MET A 94 4.28 -10.37 6.29
N GLN A 95 4.33 -11.63 6.69
CA GLN A 95 4.39 -12.77 5.76
C GLN A 95 3.26 -13.74 6.08
N CYS A 96 2.47 -14.09 5.08
CA CYS A 96 1.45 -15.11 5.22
C CYS A 96 1.95 -16.48 4.75
N ASP A 97 1.33 -17.53 5.29
CA ASP A 97 1.58 -18.90 4.89
C ASP A 97 1.18 -19.16 3.42
N LYS A 98 1.64 -20.27 2.87
CA LYS A 98 1.35 -20.67 1.49
C LYS A 98 -0.15 -20.81 1.20
N GLY A 99 -0.93 -21.25 2.19
CA GLY A 99 -2.38 -21.44 2.03
C GLY A 99 -3.15 -20.14 1.80
N ALA A 100 -2.69 -19.04 2.40
CA ALA A 100 -3.31 -17.73 2.27
C ALA A 100 -3.02 -17.02 0.93
N VAL A 101 -1.90 -17.34 0.26
CA VAL A 101 -1.41 -16.62 -0.93
C VAL A 101 -2.46 -16.48 -2.02
N ARG A 102 -3.13 -17.56 -2.40
CA ARG A 102 -4.15 -17.54 -3.46
C ARG A 102 -5.31 -16.60 -3.17
N PHE A 103 -5.69 -16.48 -1.89
CA PHE A 103 -6.78 -15.61 -1.47
C PHE A 103 -6.36 -14.14 -1.50
N VAL A 104 -5.13 -13.83 -1.06
CA VAL A 104 -4.56 -12.48 -1.13
C VAL A 104 -4.47 -12.00 -2.57
N LEU A 105 -3.98 -12.83 -3.48
CA LEU A 105 -3.91 -12.55 -4.91
C LEU A 105 -5.30 -12.50 -5.60
N GLY A 106 -6.34 -12.95 -4.92
CA GLY A 106 -7.75 -12.74 -5.30
C GLY A 106 -8.37 -11.48 -4.70
N GLY A 107 -7.62 -10.74 -3.86
CA GLY A 107 -8.06 -9.51 -3.21
C GLY A 107 -8.79 -9.73 -1.88
N ALA A 108 -8.73 -10.93 -1.29
CA ALA A 108 -9.31 -11.21 0.02
C ALA A 108 -8.48 -10.59 1.16
N ASN A 109 -9.15 -10.21 2.23
CA ASN A 109 -8.51 -9.83 3.49
C ASN A 109 -7.80 -11.04 4.13
N ILE A 110 -6.78 -10.78 4.93
CA ILE A 110 -5.95 -11.83 5.54
C ILE A 110 -6.39 -12.03 6.98
N MET A 111 -6.75 -13.27 7.30
CA MET A 111 -7.14 -13.68 8.64
C MET A 111 -5.90 -13.91 9.53
N ALA A 112 -6.04 -13.72 10.85
CA ALA A 112 -4.97 -13.90 11.80
C ALA A 112 -4.25 -15.27 11.68
N PRO A 113 -4.94 -16.41 11.48
CA PRO A 113 -4.28 -17.70 11.29
C PRO A 113 -3.29 -17.76 10.10
N GLY A 114 -3.48 -16.94 9.06
CA GLY A 114 -2.54 -16.85 7.93
C GLY A 114 -1.16 -16.31 8.32
N PHE A 115 -1.06 -15.60 9.44
CA PHE A 115 0.21 -15.06 9.97
C PHE A 115 0.78 -15.89 11.12
N THR A 116 -0.06 -16.63 11.85
CA THR A 116 0.35 -17.43 13.01
C THR A 116 0.67 -18.89 12.66
N SER A 117 0.20 -19.36 11.50
CA SER A 117 0.50 -20.70 10.99
C SER A 117 1.97 -20.82 10.58
N ALA A 118 2.46 -22.06 10.42
CA ALA A 118 3.81 -22.32 9.96
C ALA A 118 4.08 -21.59 8.63
N GLY A 119 5.19 -20.84 8.57
CA GLY A 119 5.53 -19.96 7.43
C GLY A 119 5.00 -18.54 7.55
N GLY A 120 4.16 -18.24 8.54
CA GLY A 120 3.70 -16.89 8.85
C GLY A 120 4.74 -16.08 9.64
N PHE A 121 4.69 -14.75 9.51
CA PHE A 121 5.54 -13.80 10.26
C PHE A 121 4.84 -12.46 10.44
N VAL A 122 5.01 -11.87 11.62
CA VAL A 122 4.53 -10.51 11.95
C VAL A 122 5.66 -9.72 12.59
N ALA A 123 6.01 -8.56 12.03
CA ALA A 123 7.02 -7.67 12.62
C ALA A 123 6.60 -7.19 14.02
N GLU A 124 7.60 -6.89 14.88
CA GLU A 124 7.34 -6.55 16.29
C GLU A 124 6.58 -5.23 16.47
N SER A 125 6.78 -4.27 15.57
CA SER A 125 6.22 -2.93 15.64
C SER A 125 4.76 -2.81 15.14
N ILE A 126 4.07 -3.93 14.86
CA ILE A 126 2.72 -3.90 14.27
C ILE A 126 1.69 -3.46 15.30
N CYS A 127 1.05 -2.33 15.02
CA CYS A 127 -0.13 -1.80 15.69
C CYS A 127 -1.36 -1.89 14.77
N VAL A 128 -2.54 -1.55 15.31
CA VAL A 128 -3.76 -1.36 14.51
C VAL A 128 -3.58 -0.16 13.56
N ASP A 129 -4.25 -0.18 12.41
CA ASP A 129 -4.22 0.88 11.39
C ASP A 129 -2.81 1.25 10.88
N THR A 130 -1.93 0.26 10.85
CA THR A 130 -0.56 0.40 10.31
C THR A 130 -0.51 -0.12 8.87
N PRO A 131 -0.05 0.68 7.89
CA PRO A 131 0.26 0.18 6.55
C PRO A 131 1.39 -0.83 6.58
N VAL A 132 1.21 -1.98 5.91
CA VAL A 132 2.15 -3.10 5.95
C VAL A 132 2.39 -3.70 4.57
N ALA A 133 3.61 -4.18 4.36
CA ALA A 133 4.00 -4.96 3.20
C ALA A 133 3.71 -6.45 3.46
N ILE A 134 2.96 -7.08 2.58
CA ILE A 134 2.57 -8.49 2.68
C ILE A 134 3.40 -9.34 1.74
N TYR A 135 4.10 -10.30 2.30
CA TYR A 135 4.93 -11.26 1.58
C TYR A 135 4.29 -12.65 1.60
N ALA A 136 4.51 -13.41 0.55
CA ALA A 136 4.26 -14.84 0.53
C ALA A 136 5.47 -15.59 1.12
N GLU A 137 5.22 -16.67 1.82
CA GLU A 137 6.27 -17.57 2.32
C GLU A 137 7.24 -17.97 1.20
N GLY A 138 8.54 -17.78 1.44
CA GLY A 138 9.62 -18.11 0.51
C GLY A 138 9.79 -17.16 -0.68
N LYS A 139 9.10 -16.00 -0.71
CA LYS A 139 9.23 -15.00 -1.77
C LYS A 139 9.96 -13.75 -1.28
N GLN A 140 10.73 -13.13 -2.20
CA GLN A 140 11.57 -11.97 -1.90
C GLN A 140 10.84 -10.63 -2.04
N HIS A 141 9.78 -10.58 -2.87
CA HIS A 141 9.06 -9.34 -3.17
C HIS A 141 7.66 -9.35 -2.53
N ALA A 142 7.23 -8.21 -2.03
CA ALA A 142 5.87 -8.06 -1.51
C ALA A 142 4.84 -8.39 -2.60
N MET A 143 3.83 -9.18 -2.25
CA MET A 143 2.70 -9.49 -3.13
C MET A 143 1.51 -8.58 -2.93
N ALA A 144 1.43 -7.89 -1.80
CA ALA A 144 0.34 -6.98 -1.49
C ALA A 144 0.77 -5.89 -0.50
N VAL A 145 -0.04 -4.86 -0.44
CA VAL A 145 -0.03 -3.80 0.59
C VAL A 145 -1.35 -3.89 1.34
N GLY A 146 -1.30 -3.77 2.65
CA GLY A 146 -2.49 -3.85 3.49
C GLY A 146 -2.49 -2.85 4.64
N LEU A 147 -3.64 -2.77 5.31
CA LEU A 147 -3.83 -2.01 6.53
C LEU A 147 -4.17 -2.99 7.66
N THR A 148 -3.43 -2.95 8.75
CA THR A 148 -3.67 -3.84 9.90
C THR A 148 -4.97 -3.48 10.60
N LYS A 149 -5.74 -4.50 10.98
CA LYS A 149 -6.95 -4.38 11.81
C LYS A 149 -6.75 -4.91 13.21
N MET A 150 -5.63 -5.56 13.45
CA MET A 150 -5.24 -6.12 14.76
C MET A 150 -3.80 -5.72 15.06
N SER A 151 -3.49 -5.53 16.34
CA SER A 151 -2.11 -5.42 16.80
C SER A 151 -1.42 -6.78 16.70
N ARG A 152 -0.08 -6.78 16.71
CA ARG A 152 0.70 -8.04 16.78
C ARG A 152 0.25 -8.92 17.96
N SER A 153 0.06 -8.31 19.14
CA SER A 153 -0.40 -9.03 20.33
C SER A 153 -1.75 -9.72 20.09
N ASP A 154 -2.71 -9.01 19.49
CA ASP A 154 -4.04 -9.58 19.23
C ASP A 154 -4.02 -10.67 18.15
N ILE A 155 -3.17 -10.52 17.13
CA ILE A 155 -3.00 -11.54 16.08
C ILE A 155 -2.60 -12.88 16.72
N PHE A 156 -1.69 -12.87 17.68
CA PHE A 156 -1.23 -14.09 18.34
C PHE A 156 -2.16 -14.57 19.46
N SER A 157 -2.72 -13.66 20.27
CA SER A 157 -3.55 -14.04 21.43
C SER A 157 -4.97 -14.44 21.03
N VAL A 158 -5.61 -13.70 20.13
CA VAL A 158 -6.97 -13.96 19.64
C VAL A 158 -6.96 -15.00 18.52
N ASN A 159 -6.00 -14.90 17.60
CA ASN A 159 -5.80 -15.78 16.45
C ASN A 159 -7.07 -16.07 15.65
N LYS A 160 -7.93 -15.07 15.51
CA LYS A 160 -9.21 -15.17 14.80
C LYS A 160 -9.59 -13.79 14.23
N GLY A 161 -10.30 -13.77 13.12
CA GLY A 161 -10.78 -12.56 12.49
C GLY A 161 -9.78 -11.97 11.49
N ILE A 162 -10.15 -10.83 10.91
CA ILE A 162 -9.35 -10.13 9.90
C ILE A 162 -8.19 -9.42 10.59
N ALA A 163 -6.96 -9.85 10.31
CA ALA A 163 -5.76 -9.20 10.81
C ALA A 163 -5.30 -8.07 9.89
N VAL A 164 -5.43 -8.24 8.58
CA VAL A 164 -5.04 -7.24 7.56
C VAL A 164 -6.11 -7.12 6.50
N GLU A 165 -6.51 -5.90 6.23
CA GLU A 165 -7.31 -5.54 5.06
C GLU A 165 -6.39 -5.34 3.86
N THR A 166 -6.59 -6.13 2.80
CA THR A 166 -5.81 -6.04 1.57
C THR A 166 -6.25 -4.83 0.75
N VAL A 167 -5.32 -3.91 0.52
CA VAL A 167 -5.59 -2.65 -0.19
C VAL A 167 -5.19 -2.73 -1.66
N HIS A 168 -4.00 -3.26 -1.94
CA HIS A 168 -3.41 -3.38 -3.26
C HIS A 168 -2.62 -4.69 -3.35
N TYR A 169 -2.69 -5.40 -4.46
CA TYR A 169 -2.02 -6.70 -4.65
C TYR A 169 -1.55 -6.91 -6.09
N LEU A 170 -0.63 -7.84 -6.28
CA LEU A 170 -0.11 -8.18 -7.61
C LEU A 170 -1.27 -8.60 -8.53
N MET A 171 -1.26 -8.06 -9.73
CA MET A 171 -2.25 -8.31 -10.79
C MET A 171 -3.62 -7.65 -10.57
N ASP A 172 -3.80 -6.81 -9.55
CA ASP A 172 -5.00 -5.95 -9.50
C ASP A 172 -4.94 -4.83 -10.55
N GLY A 173 -6.01 -4.03 -10.66
CA GLY A 173 -6.11 -2.97 -11.67
C GLY A 173 -5.04 -1.90 -11.52
N LEU A 174 -4.62 -1.56 -10.29
CA LEU A 174 -3.53 -0.59 -10.07
C LEU A 174 -2.18 -1.15 -10.50
N TRP A 175 -1.90 -2.42 -10.23
CA TRP A 175 -0.71 -3.09 -10.73
C TRP A 175 -0.63 -3.09 -12.25
N GLN A 176 -1.76 -3.31 -12.92
CA GLN A 176 -1.86 -3.34 -14.38
C GLN A 176 -1.79 -1.94 -15.02
N THR A 177 -2.06 -0.89 -14.24
CA THR A 177 -1.97 0.51 -14.69
C THR A 177 -0.51 0.92 -14.83
N THR A 178 -0.08 1.18 -16.06
CA THR A 178 1.29 1.63 -16.37
C THR A 178 1.37 3.15 -16.53
N SER A 179 0.26 3.80 -16.85
CA SER A 179 0.18 5.25 -16.98
C SER A 179 -1.22 5.76 -16.65
N VAL A 180 -1.32 7.04 -16.27
CA VAL A 180 -2.57 7.72 -15.90
C VAL A 180 -3.10 8.62 -17.03
N GLN A 181 -2.34 8.79 -18.09
CA GLN A 181 -2.69 9.55 -19.30
C GLN A 181 -2.43 8.73 -20.54
#